data_e7800f31fe21aa4eaec0b2f0822591e6
#
_entry.id   e7800f31fe21aa4eaec0b2f0822591e6
#
_cell.length_a   1.000
_cell.length_b   1.000
_cell.length_c   1.000
_cell.angle_alpha   90.00
_cell.angle_beta   90.00
_cell.angle_gamma   90.00
#
_symmetry.space_group_name_H-M   'P 1'
#
loop_
_entity.id
_entity.type
_entity.pdbx_description
1 polymer ?
#
loop_
_entity_poly.entity_id
_entity_poly.type
_entity_poly.pdbx_seq_one_letter_code
_entity_poly.pdbx_strand_id
1 'polypeptide(L)'
;MKRLSLPLVIFLSFVIAACLTGLALAEGTERKDNVKAETTPLAPFKRIKVSGAANIVLVQDTNGPLVATVPPTGSARVNIKVQKETLIIKAADGGRWWSNLFGRGPGGTTTLTIHFKDLEGIEVSGGVRISAREVRVPKLSVEGSGGTTIQIDDLRTTELSVTGSGALQAELAGQVNDQRISISGAADYQAAKLQSDTASVEVSGAGKIVVNVRKKLSASISGAGVVEYLGDPVVRESVSGVGRVKRREAAMSPPTVARIDRAAAEQGSAV
;
A
#
# COMPACT_ATOMS: atom_id res chain seq x y z
N MET A 1 -33.94 0.11 77.04
CA MET A 1 -32.92 -0.36 78.02
C MET A 1 -31.55 -0.33 77.33
N LYS A 2 -30.68 0.48 77.90
CA LYS A 2 -29.20 0.34 78.01
C LYS A 2 -28.42 0.26 76.69
N ARG A 3 -27.71 1.35 76.32
CA ARG A 3 -26.38 1.87 76.72
C ARG A 3 -25.32 1.41 75.66
N LEU A 4 -24.69 2.40 74.99
CA LEU A 4 -23.38 3.06 75.23
C LEU A 4 -22.23 2.12 74.88
N SER A 5 -21.22 2.48 74.11
CA SER A 5 -20.32 3.60 74.17
C SER A 5 -19.27 3.61 73.03
N LEU A 6 -18.88 4.78 72.61
CA LEU A 6 -17.63 5.17 71.96
C LEU A 6 -16.41 4.86 72.87
N PRO A 7 -15.16 4.80 72.36
CA PRO A 7 -14.39 6.04 72.33
C PRO A 7 -13.45 6.23 71.10
N LEU A 8 -13.42 7.38 70.65
CA LEU A 8 -12.45 8.39 70.27
C LEU A 8 -11.05 8.19 70.86
N VAL A 9 -10.01 8.06 70.04
CA VAL A 9 -8.64 8.40 70.43
C VAL A 9 -7.99 9.26 69.34
N ILE A 10 -7.78 10.47 69.72
CA ILE A 10 -6.97 11.51 69.08
C ILE A 10 -5.49 11.18 69.31
N PHE A 11 -4.66 11.30 68.31
CA PHE A 11 -3.26 11.66 68.54
C PHE A 11 -2.78 12.67 67.49
N LEU A 12 -2.42 13.77 68.06
CA LEU A 12 -1.96 15.06 67.54
C LEU A 12 -0.42 15.02 67.44
N SER A 13 0.11 15.76 66.47
CA SER A 13 1.43 16.41 66.45
C SER A 13 2.67 15.62 66.04
N PHE A 14 3.27 16.04 64.91
CA PHE A 14 4.58 16.69 65.01
C PHE A 14 4.88 17.46 63.70
N VAL A 15 4.93 18.78 63.85
CA VAL A 15 5.52 19.72 62.88
C VAL A 15 7.00 19.80 63.22
N ILE A 16 7.88 19.56 62.28
CA ILE A 16 9.23 20.10 62.30
C ILE A 16 9.58 20.60 60.91
N ALA A 17 9.77 21.91 60.81
CA ALA A 17 10.36 22.63 59.70
C ALA A 17 11.87 22.36 59.67
N ALA A 18 12.39 22.03 58.49
CA ALA A 18 13.79 22.26 58.17
C ALA A 18 13.92 22.66 56.71
N CYS A 19 14.13 23.95 56.56
CA CYS A 19 14.58 24.60 55.34
C CYS A 19 16.06 24.22 55.11
N LEU A 20 16.38 23.58 53.98
CA LEU A 20 17.73 23.59 53.46
C LEU A 20 17.70 23.32 51.95
N THR A 21 18.16 24.29 51.23
CA THR A 21 18.59 24.37 49.85
C THR A 21 19.12 23.08 49.28
N GLY A 22 18.51 22.59 48.18
CA GLY A 22 18.96 21.47 47.40
C GLY A 22 18.46 21.56 45.96
N LEU A 23 19.37 21.85 45.09
CA LEU A 23 19.33 21.89 43.63
C LEU A 23 18.39 20.84 43.07
N ALA A 24 17.23 21.23 42.54
CA ALA A 24 16.37 20.35 41.80
C ALA A 24 16.97 20.16 40.39
N LEU A 25 17.63 19.03 40.20
CA LEU A 25 17.84 18.45 38.87
C LEU A 25 16.47 18.21 38.27
N ALA A 26 16.14 18.97 37.26
CA ALA A 26 14.99 18.68 36.41
C ALA A 26 15.29 17.38 35.67
N GLU A 27 14.89 16.25 36.24
CA GLU A 27 14.69 15.03 35.50
C GLU A 27 13.58 15.33 34.48
N GLY A 28 14.01 15.56 33.23
CA GLY A 28 13.13 15.57 32.09
C GLY A 28 12.46 14.19 32.02
N THR A 29 11.26 14.12 32.56
CA THR A 29 10.36 13.01 32.28
C THR A 29 10.06 13.08 30.81
N GLU A 30 10.86 12.40 29.98
CA GLU A 30 10.46 12.01 28.65
C GLU A 30 9.14 11.26 28.82
N ARG A 31 8.06 11.98 28.63
CA ARG A 31 6.76 11.40 28.33
C ARG A 31 6.94 10.67 27.01
N LYS A 32 7.43 9.45 27.04
CA LYS A 32 7.16 8.48 25.99
C LYS A 32 5.66 8.28 26.00
N ASP A 33 4.98 9.12 25.23
CA ASP A 33 3.61 8.86 24.84
C ASP A 33 3.63 7.51 24.12
N ASN A 34 3.34 6.47 24.89
CA ASN A 34 3.20 5.11 24.45
C ASN A 34 1.86 5.03 23.74
N VAL A 35 1.81 5.69 22.58
CA VAL A 35 0.63 5.77 21.73
C VAL A 35 0.41 4.38 21.15
N LYS A 36 -0.42 3.60 21.82
CA LYS A 36 -0.70 2.20 21.52
C LYS A 36 -1.54 2.14 20.25
N ALA A 37 -0.98 1.58 19.18
CA ALA A 37 -1.74 1.29 17.98
C ALA A 37 -2.95 0.40 18.34
N GLU A 38 -4.13 0.78 17.91
CA GLU A 38 -5.33 -0.01 18.12
C GLU A 38 -5.35 -1.16 17.12
N THR A 39 -5.24 -2.37 17.62
CA THR A 39 -5.28 -3.59 16.81
C THR A 39 -6.64 -4.25 16.97
N THR A 40 -7.39 -4.32 15.89
CA THR A 40 -8.72 -4.94 15.86
C THR A 40 -8.63 -6.32 15.23
N PRO A 41 -9.00 -7.40 15.92
CA PRO A 41 -9.11 -8.73 15.32
C PRO A 41 -10.25 -8.75 14.29
N LEU A 42 -10.02 -9.41 13.16
CA LEU A 42 -10.96 -9.49 12.06
C LEU A 42 -11.48 -10.92 11.87
N ALA A 43 -12.75 -11.04 11.51
CA ALA A 43 -13.26 -12.28 10.97
C ALA A 43 -12.61 -12.60 9.61
N PRO A 44 -12.62 -13.87 9.14
CA PRO A 44 -12.11 -14.23 7.83
C PRO A 44 -12.76 -13.42 6.71
N PHE A 45 -11.93 -12.95 5.77
CA PHE A 45 -12.37 -12.20 4.60
C PHE A 45 -11.51 -12.57 3.38
N LYS A 46 -12.06 -12.37 2.20
CA LYS A 46 -11.41 -12.57 0.90
C LYS A 46 -11.45 -11.31 0.04
N ARG A 47 -12.22 -10.33 0.42
CA ARG A 47 -12.35 -9.06 -0.29
C ARG A 47 -12.15 -7.90 0.65
N ILE A 48 -11.60 -6.82 0.11
CA ILE A 48 -11.42 -5.55 0.82
C ILE A 48 -12.16 -4.48 0.04
N LYS A 49 -13.02 -3.74 0.72
CA LYS A 49 -13.72 -2.58 0.16
C LYS A 49 -13.34 -1.34 0.96
N VAL A 50 -12.73 -0.38 0.28
CA VAL A 50 -12.26 0.87 0.89
C VAL A 50 -12.99 2.05 0.30
N SER A 51 -13.45 2.94 1.16
CA SER A 51 -14.06 4.20 0.75
C SER A 51 -13.51 5.37 1.56
N GLY A 52 -13.28 6.51 0.89
CA GLY A 52 -12.68 7.71 1.47
C GLY A 52 -11.20 7.86 1.14
N ALA A 53 -10.41 8.47 2.03
CA ALA A 53 -8.99 8.72 1.85
C ALA A 53 -8.16 7.90 2.86
N ALA A 54 -7.35 6.95 2.36
CA ALA A 54 -6.56 6.08 3.22
C ALA A 54 -5.27 5.58 2.54
N ASN A 55 -4.25 5.31 3.33
CA ASN A 55 -3.09 4.50 2.93
C ASN A 55 -3.26 3.10 3.54
N ILE A 56 -3.19 2.07 2.71
CA ILE A 56 -3.36 0.69 3.14
C ILE A 56 -2.09 -0.09 2.86
N VAL A 57 -1.53 -0.67 3.90
CA VAL A 57 -0.40 -1.60 3.81
C VAL A 57 -0.96 -3.01 3.99
N LEU A 58 -0.85 -3.81 2.95
CA LEU A 58 -1.29 -5.20 2.96
C LEU A 58 -0.11 -6.11 3.32
N VAL A 59 -0.33 -6.97 4.30
CA VAL A 59 0.65 -7.95 4.76
C VAL A 59 0.02 -9.34 4.67
N GLN A 60 0.55 -10.18 3.79
CA GLN A 60 0.10 -11.56 3.71
C GLN A 60 0.74 -12.37 4.83
N ASP A 61 -0.09 -12.98 5.67
CA ASP A 61 0.35 -13.84 6.76
C ASP A 61 -0.56 -15.07 6.84
N THR A 62 -0.03 -16.21 6.40
CA THR A 62 -0.78 -17.46 6.35
C THR A 62 -1.03 -18.07 7.74
N ASN A 63 -0.19 -17.75 8.72
CA ASN A 63 -0.23 -18.33 10.07
C ASN A 63 -0.65 -17.35 11.16
N GLY A 64 -0.59 -16.04 10.86
CA GLY A 64 -0.88 -14.99 11.82
C GLY A 64 -2.37 -14.68 11.98
N PRO A 65 -2.71 -13.86 12.97
CA PRO A 65 -4.06 -13.39 13.16
C PRO A 65 -4.45 -12.40 12.06
N LEU A 66 -5.72 -12.44 11.63
CA LEU A 66 -6.29 -11.40 10.77
C LEU A 66 -6.54 -10.16 11.63
N VAL A 67 -5.77 -9.11 11.39
CA VAL A 67 -5.85 -7.88 12.19
C VAL A 67 -5.77 -6.64 11.30
N ALA A 68 -6.46 -5.60 11.71
CA ALA A 68 -6.27 -4.26 11.19
C ALA A 68 -5.65 -3.39 12.27
N THR A 69 -4.52 -2.78 11.96
CA THR A 69 -3.82 -1.87 12.86
C THR A 69 -3.99 -0.44 12.40
N VAL A 70 -4.54 0.40 13.27
CA VAL A 70 -4.74 1.83 13.04
C VAL A 70 -3.77 2.59 13.94
N PRO A 71 -2.90 3.44 13.39
CA PRO A 71 -2.05 4.28 14.24
C PRO A 71 -2.90 5.31 14.97
N PRO A 72 -2.52 5.66 16.20
CA PRO A 72 -3.31 6.52 17.06
C PRO A 72 -3.26 8.01 16.69
N THR A 73 -2.40 8.38 15.76
CA THR A 73 -2.27 9.74 15.26
C THR A 73 -3.18 9.96 14.07
N GLY A 74 -4.37 10.42 14.32
CA GLY A 74 -5.25 10.88 13.24
C GLY A 74 -6.67 11.06 13.73
N SER A 75 -7.20 12.25 13.59
CA SER A 75 -8.61 12.58 13.79
C SER A 75 -9.56 11.96 12.73
N ALA A 76 -9.06 11.12 11.85
CA ALA A 76 -9.87 10.39 10.90
C ALA A 76 -10.53 9.19 11.59
N ARG A 77 -11.85 9.25 11.74
CA ARG A 77 -12.63 8.11 12.24
C ARG A 77 -12.67 7.05 11.15
N VAL A 78 -11.95 5.95 11.37
CA VAL A 78 -12.01 4.80 10.48
C VAL A 78 -13.02 3.80 11.05
N ASN A 79 -14.00 3.44 10.24
CA ASN A 79 -14.92 2.38 10.59
C ASN A 79 -14.52 1.11 9.83
N ILE A 80 -14.21 0.06 10.58
CA ILE A 80 -13.75 -1.22 10.05
C ILE A 80 -14.75 -2.30 10.47
N LYS A 81 -15.26 -3.05 9.49
CA LYS A 81 -16.16 -4.17 9.74
C LYS A 81 -16.03 -5.24 8.68
N VAL A 82 -16.26 -6.49 9.03
CA VAL A 82 -16.33 -7.61 8.10
C VAL A 82 -17.78 -8.01 7.90
N GLN A 83 -18.23 -8.06 6.65
CA GLN A 83 -19.56 -8.52 6.26
C GLN A 83 -19.48 -9.41 5.03
N LYS A 84 -20.04 -10.62 5.05
CA LYS A 84 -20.05 -11.56 3.92
C LYS A 84 -18.65 -11.74 3.28
N GLU A 85 -17.65 -12.06 4.10
CA GLU A 85 -16.25 -12.23 3.68
C GLU A 85 -15.63 -10.97 3.04
N THR A 86 -16.23 -9.80 3.23
CA THR A 86 -15.71 -8.52 2.75
C THR A 86 -15.34 -7.63 3.93
N LEU A 87 -14.08 -7.25 4.01
CA LEU A 87 -13.58 -6.24 4.92
C LEU A 87 -13.96 -4.86 4.39
N ILE A 88 -14.86 -4.18 5.06
CA ILE A 88 -15.33 -2.85 4.69
C ILE A 88 -14.62 -1.81 5.56
N ILE A 89 -13.90 -0.92 4.91
CA ILE A 89 -13.16 0.18 5.53
C ILE A 89 -13.75 1.49 5.02
N LYS A 90 -14.28 2.27 5.94
CA LYS A 90 -14.76 3.62 5.66
C LYS A 90 -13.86 4.60 6.41
N ALA A 91 -13.00 5.28 5.68
CA ALA A 91 -12.24 6.40 6.21
C ALA A 91 -13.12 7.64 6.05
N ALA A 92 -13.61 8.15 7.17
CA ALA A 92 -14.35 9.40 7.14
C ALA A 92 -13.36 10.53 6.86
N ASP A 93 -13.56 11.22 5.76
CA ASP A 93 -12.94 12.52 5.55
C ASP A 93 -13.39 13.40 6.72
N GLY A 94 -12.43 13.81 7.55
CA GLY A 94 -12.75 14.73 8.65
C GLY A 94 -13.29 16.03 8.06
N GLY A 95 -14.55 16.08 7.76
CA GLY A 95 -15.47 17.17 7.37
C GLY A 95 -14.94 18.51 6.84
N ARG A 96 -13.73 18.57 6.33
CA ARG A 96 -13.03 19.77 5.91
C ARG A 96 -12.38 19.61 4.52
N TRP A 97 -13.12 19.13 3.54
CA TRP A 97 -12.62 19.11 2.16
C TRP A 97 -12.21 20.52 1.68
N TRP A 98 -12.81 21.58 2.24
CA TRP A 98 -12.46 22.96 1.99
C TRP A 98 -11.10 23.38 2.57
N SER A 99 -10.60 22.75 3.63
CA SER A 99 -9.31 23.12 4.22
C SER A 99 -8.11 22.68 3.40
N ASN A 100 -8.27 21.65 2.58
CA ASN A 100 -7.23 21.20 1.66
C ASN A 100 -7.08 22.12 0.42
N LEU A 101 -8.10 22.90 0.10
CA LEU A 101 -8.03 23.90 -0.99
C LEU A 101 -7.16 25.10 -0.61
N PHE A 102 -6.98 25.37 0.68
CA PHE A 102 -6.25 26.53 1.19
C PHE A 102 -4.99 26.15 2.01
N GLY A 103 -4.52 24.94 1.91
CA GLY A 103 -3.16 24.52 2.29
C GLY A 103 -2.79 24.57 3.77
N ARG A 104 -3.75 24.49 4.70
CA ARG A 104 -3.46 24.48 6.14
C ARG A 104 -4.47 23.64 6.94
N GLY A 105 -4.26 22.33 6.98
CA GLY A 105 -4.91 21.46 7.95
C GLY A 105 -4.00 20.27 8.25
N PRO A 106 -3.85 19.83 9.51
CA PRO A 106 -3.18 18.57 9.82
C PRO A 106 -4.13 17.41 9.51
N GLY A 107 -4.48 17.26 8.21
CA GLY A 107 -5.24 16.14 7.70
C GLY A 107 -4.27 15.05 7.25
N GLY A 108 -3.66 14.34 8.19
CA GLY A 108 -2.84 13.19 7.87
C GLY A 108 -3.70 12.08 7.26
N THR A 109 -3.30 11.58 6.11
CA THR A 109 -3.90 10.37 5.54
C THR A 109 -3.69 9.21 6.50
N THR A 110 -4.77 8.56 6.93
CA THR A 110 -4.67 7.45 7.89
C THR A 110 -4.03 6.25 7.22
N THR A 111 -2.95 5.73 7.79
CA THR A 111 -2.30 4.50 7.33
C THR A 111 -2.84 3.32 8.12
N LEU A 112 -3.38 2.32 7.44
CA LEU A 112 -3.86 1.07 8.04
C LEU A 112 -2.98 -0.08 7.58
N THR A 113 -2.55 -0.91 8.50
CA THR A 113 -1.91 -2.18 8.18
C THR A 113 -2.92 -3.30 8.32
N ILE A 114 -3.13 -4.08 7.26
CA ILE A 114 -4.12 -5.15 7.20
C ILE A 114 -3.40 -6.47 6.96
N HIS A 115 -3.49 -7.38 7.91
CA HIS A 115 -3.01 -8.73 7.76
C HIS A 115 -4.11 -9.61 7.15
N PHE A 116 -3.78 -10.33 6.08
CA PHE A 116 -4.71 -11.21 5.38
C PHE A 116 -4.08 -12.58 5.07
N LYS A 117 -4.91 -13.59 4.86
CA LYS A 117 -4.49 -14.94 4.42
C LYS A 117 -4.73 -15.13 2.93
N ASP A 118 -5.97 -14.99 2.54
CA ASP A 118 -6.45 -15.12 1.17
C ASP A 118 -7.10 -13.82 0.74
N LEU A 119 -6.84 -13.39 -0.48
CA LEU A 119 -7.40 -12.17 -1.03
C LEU A 119 -7.77 -12.41 -2.49
N GLU A 120 -9.04 -12.26 -2.81
CA GLU A 120 -9.58 -12.42 -4.17
C GLU A 120 -9.87 -11.07 -4.83
N GLY A 121 -10.17 -10.04 -4.03
CA GLY A 121 -10.56 -8.75 -4.59
C GLY A 121 -10.33 -7.55 -3.68
N ILE A 122 -10.02 -6.42 -4.32
CA ILE A 122 -9.87 -5.11 -3.69
C ILE A 122 -10.73 -4.13 -4.46
N GLU A 123 -11.65 -3.48 -3.78
CA GLU A 123 -12.55 -2.47 -4.32
C GLU A 123 -12.26 -1.12 -3.64
N VAL A 124 -11.94 -0.12 -4.41
CA VAL A 124 -11.52 1.19 -3.91
C VAL A 124 -12.40 2.29 -4.46
N SER A 125 -12.87 3.15 -3.57
CA SER A 125 -13.64 4.33 -3.94
C SER A 125 -13.11 5.55 -3.17
N GLY A 126 -12.54 6.52 -3.87
CA GLY A 126 -11.96 7.73 -3.29
C GLY A 126 -10.45 7.85 -3.54
N GLY A 127 -9.74 8.51 -2.64
CA GLY A 127 -8.29 8.74 -2.71
C GLY A 127 -7.51 7.70 -1.89
N VAL A 128 -7.19 6.54 -2.46
CA VAL A 128 -6.58 5.44 -1.71
C VAL A 128 -5.23 5.04 -2.31
N ARG A 129 -4.27 4.83 -1.43
CA ARG A 129 -2.99 4.19 -1.77
C ARG A 129 -2.94 2.81 -1.13
N ILE A 130 -2.63 1.81 -1.95
CA ILE A 130 -2.44 0.41 -1.52
C ILE A 130 -1.00 0.05 -1.77
N SER A 131 -0.34 -0.51 -0.77
CA SER A 131 1.00 -1.05 -0.88
C SER A 131 1.07 -2.46 -0.31
N ALA A 132 1.78 -3.34 -1.01
CA ALA A 132 2.06 -4.69 -0.53
C ALA A 132 3.47 -5.09 -0.96
N ARG A 133 4.22 -5.74 -0.07
CA ARG A 133 5.52 -6.26 -0.41
C ARG A 133 5.39 -7.57 -1.21
N GLU A 134 4.52 -8.43 -0.77
CA GLU A 134 4.29 -9.74 -1.36
C GLU A 134 2.80 -10.07 -1.35
N VAL A 135 2.29 -10.61 -2.48
CA VAL A 135 0.92 -11.11 -2.60
C VAL A 135 0.95 -12.41 -3.41
N ARG A 136 0.57 -13.52 -2.79
CA ARG A 136 0.49 -14.85 -3.42
C ARG A 136 -0.92 -15.40 -3.32
N VAL A 137 -1.67 -15.29 -4.38
CA VAL A 137 -3.08 -15.69 -4.43
C VAL A 137 -3.40 -16.27 -5.81
N PRO A 138 -4.35 -17.20 -5.92
CA PRO A 138 -4.71 -17.78 -7.22
C PRO A 138 -5.26 -16.75 -8.21
N LYS A 139 -6.07 -15.81 -7.69
CA LYS A 139 -6.73 -14.77 -8.47
C LYS A 139 -6.80 -13.48 -7.67
N LEU A 140 -6.54 -12.35 -8.35
CA LEU A 140 -6.67 -11.02 -7.76
C LEU A 140 -7.43 -10.08 -8.71
N SER A 141 -8.53 -9.53 -8.23
CA SER A 141 -9.27 -8.46 -8.91
C SER A 141 -9.06 -7.14 -8.14
N VAL A 142 -8.67 -6.09 -8.84
CA VAL A 142 -8.56 -4.74 -8.27
C VAL A 142 -9.44 -3.79 -9.04
N GLU A 143 -10.39 -3.17 -8.35
CA GLU A 143 -11.33 -2.22 -8.93
C GLU A 143 -11.14 -0.86 -8.26
N GLY A 144 -10.72 0.14 -9.03
CA GLY A 144 -10.47 1.49 -8.57
C GLY A 144 -11.43 2.51 -9.16
N SER A 145 -12.08 3.27 -8.30
CA SER A 145 -12.92 4.41 -8.67
C SER A 145 -12.45 5.65 -7.91
N GLY A 146 -12.05 6.68 -8.61
CA GLY A 146 -11.44 7.88 -8.02
C GLY A 146 -9.92 7.93 -8.22
N GLY A 147 -9.18 8.40 -7.24
CA GLY A 147 -7.72 8.46 -7.26
C GLY A 147 -7.09 7.24 -6.59
N THR A 148 -6.68 6.25 -7.35
CA THR A 148 -6.15 5.00 -6.83
C THR A 148 -4.66 4.86 -7.14
N THR A 149 -3.84 4.59 -6.12
CA THR A 149 -2.43 4.23 -6.28
C THR A 149 -2.21 2.81 -5.77
N ILE A 150 -1.58 1.94 -6.57
CA ILE A 150 -1.29 0.55 -6.22
C ILE A 150 0.19 0.29 -6.39
N GLN A 151 0.82 -0.29 -5.37
CA GLN A 151 2.21 -0.72 -5.43
C GLN A 151 2.33 -2.14 -4.86
N ILE A 152 2.77 -3.09 -5.68
CA ILE A 152 3.02 -4.48 -5.24
C ILE A 152 4.39 -4.90 -5.76
N ASP A 153 5.29 -5.26 -4.84
CA ASP A 153 6.69 -5.53 -5.17
C ASP A 153 6.94 -6.99 -5.62
N ASP A 154 6.18 -7.97 -5.13
CA ASP A 154 6.19 -9.38 -5.60
C ASP A 154 4.77 -9.95 -5.65
N LEU A 155 4.13 -9.85 -6.81
CA LEU A 155 2.81 -10.43 -7.06
C LEU A 155 2.96 -11.79 -7.74
N ARG A 156 2.37 -12.82 -7.16
CA ARG A 156 2.28 -14.15 -7.77
C ARG A 156 0.83 -14.61 -7.81
N THR A 157 0.28 -14.63 -9.01
CA THR A 157 -1.12 -15.01 -9.23
C THR A 157 -1.30 -15.68 -10.57
N THR A 158 -2.32 -16.50 -10.72
CA THR A 158 -2.67 -17.05 -12.02
C THR A 158 -3.44 -16.00 -12.85
N GLU A 159 -4.36 -15.29 -12.25
CA GLU A 159 -5.17 -14.29 -12.94
C GLU A 159 -5.14 -12.95 -12.19
N LEU A 160 -4.76 -11.89 -12.88
CA LEU A 160 -4.83 -10.52 -12.42
C LEU A 160 -5.83 -9.73 -13.26
N SER A 161 -6.81 -9.11 -12.62
CA SER A 161 -7.74 -8.19 -13.26
C SER A 161 -7.63 -6.82 -12.60
N VAL A 162 -7.34 -5.79 -13.38
CA VAL A 162 -7.29 -4.40 -12.90
C VAL A 162 -8.27 -3.57 -13.68
N THR A 163 -9.26 -3.01 -12.99
CA THR A 163 -10.25 -2.11 -13.56
C THR A 163 -10.14 -0.74 -12.92
N GLY A 164 -9.91 0.28 -13.73
CA GLY A 164 -9.76 1.66 -13.27
C GLY A 164 -10.80 2.60 -13.90
N SER A 165 -11.55 3.30 -13.08
CA SER A 165 -12.44 4.37 -13.50
C SER A 165 -12.06 5.65 -12.74
N GLY A 166 -11.36 6.56 -13.40
CA GLY A 166 -10.81 7.77 -12.77
C GLY A 166 -9.30 7.90 -13.00
N ALA A 167 -8.53 8.24 -11.98
CA ALA A 167 -7.07 8.34 -12.04
C ALA A 167 -6.43 7.11 -11.37
N LEU A 168 -5.79 6.26 -12.16
CA LEU A 168 -5.10 5.07 -11.67
C LEU A 168 -3.60 5.20 -11.85
N GLN A 169 -2.85 4.99 -10.78
CA GLN A 169 -1.41 4.78 -10.80
C GLN A 169 -1.09 3.40 -10.25
N ALA A 170 -0.42 2.56 -11.02
CA ALA A 170 -0.06 1.21 -10.58
C ALA A 170 1.40 0.89 -10.89
N GLU A 171 2.14 0.40 -9.91
CA GLU A 171 3.46 -0.17 -10.07
C GLU A 171 3.44 -1.61 -9.56
N LEU A 172 3.64 -2.57 -10.48
CA LEU A 172 3.52 -3.99 -10.19
C LEU A 172 4.77 -4.74 -10.65
N ALA A 173 5.24 -5.64 -9.79
CA ALA A 173 6.32 -6.55 -10.12
C ALA A 173 5.98 -7.99 -9.69
N GLY A 174 6.61 -8.99 -10.31
CA GLY A 174 6.38 -10.41 -10.02
C GLY A 174 6.03 -11.25 -11.23
N GLN A 175 5.10 -12.19 -11.07
CA GLN A 175 4.68 -13.12 -12.12
C GLN A 175 3.17 -13.37 -12.10
N VAL A 176 2.56 -13.40 -13.29
CA VAL A 176 1.15 -13.71 -13.50
C VAL A 176 0.99 -14.51 -14.78
N ASN A 177 0.00 -15.42 -14.86
CA ASN A 177 -0.25 -16.09 -16.12
C ASN A 177 -1.07 -15.19 -17.04
N ASP A 178 -2.23 -14.74 -16.56
CA ASP A 178 -3.16 -13.94 -17.35
C ASP A 178 -3.39 -12.58 -16.70
N GLN A 179 -3.13 -11.52 -17.47
CA GLN A 179 -3.30 -10.14 -17.03
C GLN A 179 -4.39 -9.46 -17.84
N ARG A 180 -5.40 -8.94 -17.17
CA ARG A 180 -6.48 -8.16 -17.80
C ARG A 180 -6.52 -6.77 -17.20
N ILE A 181 -6.44 -5.76 -18.06
CA ILE A 181 -6.41 -4.35 -17.67
C ILE A 181 -7.51 -3.62 -18.44
N SER A 182 -8.44 -3.00 -17.73
CA SER A 182 -9.51 -2.19 -18.31
C SER A 182 -9.53 -0.82 -17.65
N ILE A 183 -9.21 0.21 -18.41
CA ILE A 183 -9.07 1.58 -17.92
C ILE A 183 -10.03 2.50 -18.63
N SER A 184 -10.86 3.19 -17.84
CA SER A 184 -11.72 4.27 -18.30
C SER A 184 -11.35 5.55 -17.55
N GLY A 185 -10.53 6.40 -18.14
CA GLY A 185 -10.04 7.63 -17.50
C GLY A 185 -8.56 7.89 -17.76
N ALA A 186 -7.83 8.35 -16.75
CA ALA A 186 -6.39 8.58 -16.82
C ALA A 186 -5.62 7.48 -16.08
N ALA A 187 -4.59 6.92 -16.71
CA ALA A 187 -3.79 5.88 -16.07
C ALA A 187 -2.30 6.00 -16.33
N ASP A 188 -1.52 5.66 -15.30
CA ASP A 188 -0.11 5.31 -15.40
C ASP A 188 0.10 3.93 -14.79
N TYR A 189 0.14 2.92 -15.67
CA TYR A 189 0.26 1.52 -15.29
C TYR A 189 1.63 0.99 -15.66
N GLN A 190 2.47 0.74 -14.68
CA GLN A 190 3.86 0.34 -14.81
C GLN A 190 4.04 -1.12 -14.34
N ALA A 191 3.98 -2.05 -15.28
CA ALA A 191 4.18 -3.48 -15.04
C ALA A 191 5.35 -4.06 -15.85
N ALA A 192 6.38 -3.26 -16.10
CA ALA A 192 7.59 -3.72 -16.77
C ALA A 192 8.28 -4.88 -16.03
N LYS A 193 8.17 -4.90 -14.70
CA LYS A 193 8.73 -5.94 -13.82
C LYS A 193 7.75 -7.08 -13.50
N LEU A 194 6.51 -7.00 -13.99
CA LEU A 194 5.50 -8.05 -13.83
C LEU A 194 5.46 -8.90 -15.11
N GLN A 195 6.04 -10.08 -15.07
CA GLN A 195 6.05 -10.98 -16.23
C GLN A 195 4.71 -11.69 -16.35
N SER A 196 4.09 -11.64 -17.54
CA SER A 196 2.85 -12.35 -17.86
C SER A 196 2.99 -13.27 -19.08
N ASP A 197 2.18 -14.33 -19.13
CA ASP A 197 2.06 -15.15 -20.33
C ASP A 197 1.16 -14.47 -21.36
N THR A 198 -0.01 -14.04 -20.91
CA THR A 198 -0.95 -13.31 -21.75
C THR A 198 -1.37 -12.00 -21.10
N ALA A 199 -1.61 -10.98 -21.92
CA ALA A 199 -2.17 -9.73 -21.46
C ALA A 199 -3.29 -9.23 -22.40
N SER A 200 -4.37 -8.76 -21.79
CA SER A 200 -5.45 -8.03 -22.46
C SER A 200 -5.55 -6.62 -21.87
N VAL A 201 -5.34 -5.63 -22.71
CA VAL A 201 -5.32 -4.22 -22.31
C VAL A 201 -6.41 -3.49 -23.07
N GLU A 202 -7.32 -2.88 -22.34
CA GLU A 202 -8.38 -2.03 -22.87
C GLU A 202 -8.27 -0.64 -22.24
N VAL A 203 -8.10 0.38 -23.06
CA VAL A 203 -7.95 1.76 -22.60
C VAL A 203 -8.99 2.63 -23.30
N SER A 204 -9.90 3.20 -22.53
CA SER A 204 -10.84 4.22 -22.96
C SER A 204 -10.52 5.53 -22.23
N GLY A 205 -9.73 6.38 -22.83
CA GLY A 205 -9.28 7.62 -22.20
C GLY A 205 -7.85 7.99 -22.54
N ALA A 206 -7.09 8.45 -21.54
CA ALA A 206 -5.69 8.84 -21.72
C ALA A 206 -4.79 8.11 -20.71
N GLY A 207 -3.65 7.65 -21.16
CA GLY A 207 -2.73 7.02 -20.22
C GLY A 207 -1.55 6.31 -20.86
N LYS A 208 -0.64 5.90 -19.99
CA LYS A 208 0.51 5.11 -20.34
C LYS A 208 0.42 3.76 -19.63
N ILE A 209 0.42 2.70 -20.40
CA ILE A 209 0.40 1.32 -19.93
C ILE A 209 1.69 0.64 -20.36
N VAL A 210 2.43 0.09 -19.41
CA VAL A 210 3.63 -0.70 -19.70
C VAL A 210 3.40 -2.12 -19.19
N VAL A 211 3.53 -3.12 -20.06
CA VAL A 211 3.36 -4.54 -19.72
C VAL A 211 4.55 -5.37 -20.21
N ASN A 212 4.82 -6.48 -19.53
CA ASN A 212 5.83 -7.44 -19.94
C ASN A 212 5.15 -8.79 -20.24
N VAL A 213 5.12 -9.17 -21.53
CA VAL A 213 4.29 -10.27 -22.02
C VAL A 213 5.12 -11.24 -22.83
N ARG A 214 4.96 -12.55 -22.58
CA ARG A 214 5.73 -13.59 -23.25
C ARG A 214 5.05 -14.19 -24.47
N LYS A 215 3.72 -14.43 -24.42
CA LYS A 215 3.03 -15.23 -25.44
C LYS A 215 2.06 -14.43 -26.29
N LYS A 216 1.14 -13.68 -25.68
CA LYS A 216 0.07 -13.01 -26.41
C LYS A 216 -0.33 -11.70 -25.76
N LEU A 217 -0.36 -10.63 -26.54
CA LEU A 217 -0.88 -9.31 -26.17
C LEU A 217 -2.08 -8.96 -27.05
N SER A 218 -3.20 -8.62 -26.41
CA SER A 218 -4.33 -7.99 -27.08
C SER A 218 -4.49 -6.58 -26.52
N ALA A 219 -4.35 -5.56 -27.35
CA ALA A 219 -4.44 -4.16 -26.92
C ALA A 219 -5.53 -3.43 -27.72
N SER A 220 -6.50 -2.87 -27.02
CA SER A 220 -7.56 -2.04 -27.57
C SER A 220 -7.48 -0.65 -26.97
N ILE A 221 -7.31 0.38 -27.78
CA ILE A 221 -7.19 1.77 -27.35
C ILE A 221 -8.27 2.61 -28.01
N SER A 222 -9.08 3.24 -27.19
CA SER A 222 -10.06 4.24 -27.62
C SER A 222 -9.73 5.56 -26.93
N GLY A 223 -9.04 6.45 -27.64
CA GLY A 223 -8.61 7.73 -27.07
C GLY A 223 -7.13 8.06 -27.31
N ALA A 224 -6.45 8.64 -26.32
CA ALA A 224 -5.08 9.13 -26.40
C ALA A 224 -4.13 8.29 -25.48
N GLY A 225 -4.19 6.97 -25.59
CA GLY A 225 -3.37 6.08 -24.76
C GLY A 225 -2.11 5.59 -25.48
N VAL A 226 -1.09 5.25 -24.68
CA VAL A 226 0.13 4.60 -25.17
C VAL A 226 0.30 3.27 -24.42
N VAL A 227 0.31 2.16 -25.17
CA VAL A 227 0.63 0.84 -24.63
C VAL A 227 2.04 0.48 -25.08
N GLU A 228 2.95 0.35 -24.12
CA GLU A 228 4.30 -0.14 -24.33
C GLU A 228 4.41 -1.59 -23.84
N TYR A 229 5.04 -2.45 -24.60
CA TYR A 229 5.22 -3.82 -24.15
C TYR A 229 6.68 -4.28 -24.25
N LEU A 230 7.08 -5.13 -23.30
CA LEU A 230 8.33 -5.87 -23.29
C LEU A 230 8.05 -7.33 -23.64
N GLY A 231 9.08 -8.03 -24.10
CA GLY A 231 8.97 -9.43 -24.53
C GLY A 231 8.77 -9.55 -26.03
N ASP A 232 8.35 -10.73 -26.44
CA ASP A 232 8.13 -11.07 -27.86
C ASP A 232 6.78 -11.81 -28.05
N PRO A 233 5.67 -11.21 -27.64
CA PRO A 233 4.35 -11.81 -27.77
C PRO A 233 3.81 -11.70 -29.21
N VAL A 234 2.84 -12.55 -29.51
CA VAL A 234 1.95 -12.33 -30.69
C VAL A 234 1.03 -11.15 -30.31
N VAL A 235 1.14 -10.04 -31.03
CA VAL A 235 0.39 -8.82 -30.75
C VAL A 235 -0.83 -8.71 -31.66
N ARG A 236 -1.97 -8.44 -31.04
CA ARG A 236 -3.20 -7.98 -31.72
C ARG A 236 -3.55 -6.62 -31.19
N GLU A 237 -3.65 -5.64 -32.08
CA GLU A 237 -3.97 -4.27 -31.69
C GLU A 237 -5.18 -3.73 -32.44
N SER A 238 -5.95 -2.89 -31.74
CA SER A 238 -7.04 -2.13 -32.29
C SER A 238 -6.97 -0.74 -31.70
N VAL A 239 -6.73 0.26 -32.53
CA VAL A 239 -6.57 1.65 -32.07
C VAL A 239 -7.59 2.54 -32.74
N SER A 240 -8.40 3.21 -31.92
CA SER A 240 -9.35 4.23 -32.34
C SER A 240 -8.99 5.54 -31.63
N GLY A 241 -8.48 6.50 -32.36
CA GLY A 241 -8.01 7.78 -31.81
C GLY A 241 -6.54 8.06 -32.10
N VAL A 242 -5.85 8.77 -31.17
CA VAL A 242 -4.44 9.15 -31.33
C VAL A 242 -3.49 8.28 -30.49
N GLY A 243 -3.96 7.12 -30.07
CA GLY A 243 -3.18 6.16 -29.32
C GLY A 243 -2.16 5.38 -30.15
N ARG A 244 -1.27 4.65 -29.48
CA ARG A 244 -0.31 3.76 -30.15
C ARG A 244 0.06 2.59 -29.26
N VAL A 245 0.37 1.48 -29.89
CA VAL A 245 1.00 0.29 -29.29
C VAL A 245 2.42 0.19 -29.81
N LYS A 246 3.41 0.05 -28.94
CA LYS A 246 4.81 -0.04 -29.35
C LYS A 246 5.62 -0.98 -28.47
N ARG A 247 6.58 -1.66 -29.07
CA ARG A 247 7.58 -2.44 -28.33
C ARG A 247 8.53 -1.49 -27.60
N ARG A 248 8.84 -1.80 -26.35
CA ARG A 248 9.88 -1.15 -25.57
C ARG A 248 11.07 -2.11 -25.50
N GLU A 249 12.23 -1.63 -25.91
CA GLU A 249 13.45 -2.40 -25.70
C GLU A 249 13.75 -2.45 -24.19
N ALA A 250 14.07 -3.64 -23.69
CA ALA A 250 14.59 -3.77 -22.34
C ALA A 250 15.87 -2.93 -22.27
N ALA A 251 15.99 -2.04 -21.29
CA ALA A 251 17.25 -1.34 -21.07
C ALA A 251 18.34 -2.41 -20.93
N MET A 252 19.23 -2.50 -21.92
CA MET A 252 20.38 -3.38 -21.84
C MET A 252 21.15 -2.97 -20.59
N SER A 253 21.26 -3.87 -19.62
CA SER A 253 22.25 -3.72 -18.57
C SER A 253 23.59 -3.52 -19.25
N PRO A 254 24.38 -2.51 -18.90
CA PRO A 254 25.68 -2.33 -19.51
C PRO A 254 26.44 -3.66 -19.39
N PRO A 255 27.17 -4.09 -20.45
CA PRO A 255 27.91 -5.34 -20.38
C PRO A 255 28.85 -5.25 -19.18
N THR A 256 28.76 -6.25 -18.30
CA THR A 256 29.74 -6.44 -17.24
C THR A 256 31.08 -6.56 -17.93
N VAL A 257 31.85 -5.47 -17.95
CA VAL A 257 33.24 -5.51 -18.42
C VAL A 257 33.96 -6.44 -17.46
N ALA A 258 34.19 -7.66 -17.92
CA ALA A 258 35.07 -8.58 -17.22
C ALA A 258 36.41 -7.86 -17.00
N ARG A 259 36.67 -7.56 -15.76
CA ARG A 259 37.96 -7.00 -15.31
C ARG A 259 39.00 -8.05 -15.63
N ILE A 260 39.67 -7.91 -16.78
CA ILE A 260 40.81 -8.74 -17.10
C ILE A 260 41.88 -8.35 -16.09
N ASP A 261 42.14 -9.22 -15.15
CA ASP A 261 43.24 -9.10 -14.21
C ASP A 261 44.56 -9.08 -14.97
N ARG A 262 45.11 -7.89 -15.08
CA ARG A 262 46.44 -7.63 -15.60
C ARG A 262 47.44 -7.79 -14.45
N ALA A 263 47.50 -9.00 -13.91
CA ALA A 263 48.46 -9.35 -12.86
C ALA A 263 49.24 -10.62 -13.23
N ALA A 264 49.83 -10.64 -14.45
CA ALA A 264 50.79 -11.69 -14.80
C ALA A 264 51.80 -11.23 -15.85
N ALA A 265 52.43 -10.08 -15.63
CA ALA A 265 53.54 -9.63 -16.52
C ALA A 265 54.60 -8.78 -15.79
N GLU A 266 54.96 -9.18 -14.57
CA GLU A 266 56.16 -8.61 -13.93
C GLU A 266 56.78 -9.68 -12.99
N GLN A 267 57.25 -10.80 -13.56
CA GLN A 267 58.32 -11.61 -12.94
C GLN A 267 59.04 -12.32 -14.09
N GLY A 268 60.15 -11.78 -14.54
CA GLY A 268 60.98 -12.44 -15.51
C GLY A 268 62.02 -11.55 -16.17
N SER A 269 62.85 -10.87 -15.40
CA SER A 269 64.16 -10.50 -15.87
C SER A 269 65.10 -10.10 -14.71
N ALA A 270 65.75 -11.09 -14.17
CA ALA A 270 66.98 -10.92 -13.41
C ALA A 270 67.82 -12.17 -13.56
N VAL A 271 68.71 -12.15 -14.50
CA VAL A 271 70.05 -12.73 -14.44
C VAL A 271 70.92 -11.92 -15.41
#